data_c9a849b237261a57f52adbcc2a3d5e7c
#
_entry.id   c9a849b237261a57f52adbcc2a3d5e7c
#
_cell.length_a   1.000
_cell.length_b   1.000
_cell.length_c   1.000
_cell.angle_alpha   90.00
_cell.angle_beta   90.00
_cell.angle_gamma   90.00
#
_symmetry.space_group_name_H-M   'P 1'
#
loop_
_entity.id
_entity.type
_entity.pdbx_description
1 polymer ?
#
loop_
_entity_poly.entity_id
_entity_poly.type
_entity_poly.pdbx_seq_one_letter_code
_entity_poly.pdbx_strand_id
1 'polypeptide(L)'
;DVIIVPFSGWDDSGSFDRLQFLSYTRDGLEKRGHVDVRGDVLRSFERGAACYGVTTEQLATIDASDLDAPEIVHSLPLAEYVADYHEFSGYLALEVVTERDTGTARVCSATYGGTRLDEVAFKLEHFEASFLRGETLVVAGRSRADGGRYDVVFVDCAQPDALALAARVEVDVAPWSGDWWGPWDD
;
A
#
# COMPACT_ATOMS: atom_id res chain seq x y z
N ASP A 1 21.31 -24.60 -8.22
CA ASP A 1 20.84 -23.33 -8.81
C ASP A 1 19.53 -22.91 -8.12
N VAL A 2 19.29 -21.61 -8.08
CA VAL A 2 18.11 -21.00 -7.45
C VAL A 2 17.29 -20.30 -8.50
N ILE A 3 15.97 -20.38 -8.38
CA ILE A 3 15.00 -19.61 -9.16
C ILE A 3 14.18 -18.81 -8.17
N ILE A 4 14.02 -17.51 -8.43
CA ILE A 4 13.19 -16.61 -7.63
C ILE A 4 11.94 -16.28 -8.46
N VAL A 5 10.77 -16.68 -7.97
CA VAL A 5 9.50 -16.51 -8.66
C VAL A 5 8.67 -15.47 -7.92
N PRO A 6 8.38 -14.32 -8.56
CA PRO A 6 7.42 -13.37 -8.03
C PRO A 6 5.99 -13.92 -8.13
N PHE A 7 5.20 -13.73 -7.09
CA PHE A 7 3.78 -14.02 -7.13
C PHE A 7 3.00 -13.20 -6.11
N SER A 8 1.77 -12.90 -6.44
CA SER A 8 0.81 -12.20 -5.59
C SER A 8 -0.39 -13.10 -5.34
N GLY A 9 -1.03 -12.93 -4.22
CA GLY A 9 -2.18 -13.73 -3.84
C GLY A 9 -2.95 -13.17 -2.66
N TRP A 10 -3.86 -14.00 -2.14
CA TRP A 10 -4.67 -13.71 -0.96
C TRP A 10 -4.59 -14.90 -0.02
N ASP A 11 -4.46 -14.62 1.25
CA ASP A 11 -4.60 -15.58 2.33
C ASP A 11 -5.47 -15.00 3.45
N ASP A 12 -5.57 -15.68 4.58
CA ASP A 12 -6.41 -15.26 5.72
C ASP A 12 -5.98 -13.91 6.32
N SER A 13 -4.75 -13.46 6.05
CA SER A 13 -4.21 -12.17 6.48
C SER A 13 -4.45 -11.04 5.47
N GLY A 14 -4.92 -11.35 4.25
CA GLY A 14 -5.19 -10.41 3.19
C GLY A 14 -4.39 -10.66 1.91
N SER A 15 -4.20 -9.61 1.10
CA SER A 15 -3.37 -9.66 -0.10
C SER A 15 -1.88 -9.68 0.28
N PHE A 16 -1.09 -10.41 -0.48
CA PHE A 16 0.36 -10.44 -0.32
C PHE A 16 1.06 -10.38 -1.67
N ASP A 17 2.27 -9.81 -1.67
CA ASP A 17 3.25 -9.84 -2.74
C ASP A 17 4.51 -10.54 -2.23
N ARG A 18 4.98 -11.58 -2.92
CA ARG A 18 6.04 -12.46 -2.44
C ARG A 18 7.07 -12.77 -3.51
N LEU A 19 8.29 -13.02 -3.05
CA LEU A 19 9.34 -13.67 -3.82
C LEU A 19 9.54 -15.06 -3.26
N GLN A 20 9.12 -16.09 -4.02
CA GLN A 20 9.29 -17.47 -3.69
C GLN A 20 10.63 -17.99 -4.21
N PHE A 21 11.41 -18.60 -3.35
CA PHE A 21 12.64 -19.29 -3.71
C PHE A 21 12.35 -20.74 -4.08
N LEU A 22 12.97 -21.20 -5.15
CA LEU A 22 12.93 -22.59 -5.61
C LEU A 22 14.36 -23.06 -5.81
N SER A 23 14.71 -24.23 -5.30
CA SER A 23 15.94 -24.91 -5.70
C SER A 23 15.69 -25.73 -6.96
N TYR A 24 16.66 -25.69 -7.85
CA TYR A 24 16.60 -26.40 -9.12
C TYR A 24 17.77 -27.40 -9.22
N THR A 25 17.43 -28.63 -9.48
CA THR A 25 18.39 -29.70 -9.76
C THR A 25 18.01 -30.42 -11.05
N ARG A 26 18.86 -31.34 -11.51
CA ARG A 26 18.54 -32.16 -12.68
C ARG A 26 17.29 -33.02 -12.47
N ASP A 27 16.96 -33.32 -11.23
CA ASP A 27 15.90 -34.26 -10.87
C ASP A 27 14.57 -33.56 -10.58
N GLY A 28 14.55 -32.17 -10.51
CA GLY A 28 13.33 -31.42 -10.34
C GLY A 28 13.50 -30.06 -9.67
N LEU A 29 12.36 -29.46 -9.37
CA LEU A 29 12.21 -28.22 -8.63
C LEU A 29 11.69 -28.53 -7.23
N GLU A 30 12.28 -27.88 -6.23
CA GLU A 30 11.85 -27.95 -4.86
C GLU A 30 11.48 -26.56 -4.33
N LYS A 31 10.30 -26.45 -3.74
CA LYS A 31 9.86 -25.20 -3.12
C LYS A 31 10.63 -24.98 -1.82
N ARG A 32 11.21 -23.78 -1.68
CA ARG A 32 11.94 -23.32 -0.51
C ARG A 32 11.16 -22.20 0.20
N GLY A 33 11.79 -21.40 1.03
CA GLY A 33 11.20 -20.26 1.69
C GLY A 33 10.77 -19.13 0.75
N HIS A 34 10.18 -18.11 1.30
CA HIS A 34 9.77 -16.89 0.59
C HIS A 34 10.01 -15.66 1.46
N VAL A 35 10.01 -14.48 0.84
CA VAL A 35 9.95 -13.18 1.52
C VAL A 35 8.75 -12.40 1.03
N ASP A 36 8.06 -11.74 1.96
CA ASP A 36 7.01 -10.77 1.63
C ASP A 36 7.67 -9.44 1.26
N VAL A 37 7.17 -8.80 0.20
CA VAL A 37 7.68 -7.53 -0.31
C VAL A 37 6.53 -6.52 -0.43
N ARG A 38 6.87 -5.24 -0.50
CA ARG A 38 5.89 -4.18 -0.72
C ARG A 38 5.76 -3.86 -2.20
N GLY A 39 4.52 -3.71 -2.66
CA GLY A 39 4.18 -3.37 -4.03
C GLY A 39 4.39 -4.53 -5.02
N ASP A 40 3.82 -4.36 -6.19
CA ASP A 40 3.86 -5.37 -7.25
C ASP A 40 5.30 -5.68 -7.66
N VAL A 41 5.64 -6.97 -7.67
CA VAL A 41 6.99 -7.39 -8.04
C VAL A 41 7.20 -7.24 -9.55
N LEU A 42 8.17 -6.43 -9.90
CA LEU A 42 8.53 -6.18 -11.30
C LEU A 42 9.59 -7.20 -11.79
N ARG A 43 10.58 -7.50 -10.95
CA ARG A 43 11.65 -8.47 -11.24
C ARG A 43 12.45 -8.82 -10.00
N SER A 44 13.18 -9.93 -10.12
CA SER A 44 14.24 -10.31 -9.19
C SER A 44 15.53 -10.59 -9.95
N PHE A 45 16.66 -10.47 -9.29
CA PHE A 45 17.97 -10.80 -9.84
C PHE A 45 18.98 -11.11 -8.75
N GLU A 46 20.05 -11.79 -9.14
CA GLU A 46 21.18 -12.09 -8.28
C GLU A 46 22.39 -11.24 -8.68
N ARG A 47 23.15 -10.78 -7.71
CA ARG A 47 24.45 -10.15 -7.94
C ARG A 47 25.42 -10.54 -6.83
N GLY A 48 26.42 -11.35 -7.19
CA GLY A 48 27.32 -11.93 -6.20
C GLY A 48 26.58 -12.93 -5.30
N ALA A 49 26.66 -12.74 -3.99
CA ALA A 49 25.97 -13.58 -3.01
C ALA A 49 24.61 -13.01 -2.56
N ALA A 50 24.20 -11.86 -3.09
CA ALA A 50 22.97 -11.21 -2.71
C ALA A 50 21.87 -11.38 -3.76
N CYS A 51 20.64 -11.59 -3.29
CA CYS A 51 19.44 -11.58 -4.10
C CYS A 51 18.72 -10.23 -3.95
N TYR A 52 18.07 -9.79 -5.01
CA TYR A 52 17.36 -8.51 -5.04
C TYR A 52 15.96 -8.69 -5.58
N GLY A 53 15.01 -8.02 -4.95
CA GLY A 53 13.65 -7.86 -5.44
C GLY A 53 13.37 -6.41 -5.77
N VAL A 54 12.93 -6.14 -7.00
CA VAL A 54 12.47 -4.80 -7.43
C VAL A 54 10.97 -4.85 -7.54
N THR A 55 10.32 -3.98 -6.80
CA THR A 55 8.88 -3.80 -6.86
C THR A 55 8.52 -2.38 -7.31
N THR A 56 7.24 -2.08 -7.42
CA THR A 56 6.76 -0.72 -7.67
C THR A 56 7.09 0.25 -6.54
N GLU A 57 7.33 -0.25 -5.32
CA GLU A 57 7.52 0.58 -4.12
C GLU A 57 8.92 0.50 -3.52
N GLN A 58 9.66 -0.61 -3.72
CA GLN A 58 10.96 -0.80 -3.08
C GLN A 58 11.96 -1.60 -3.91
N LEU A 59 13.24 -1.43 -3.56
CA LEU A 59 14.32 -2.34 -3.88
C LEU A 59 14.71 -3.08 -2.59
N ALA A 60 14.38 -4.36 -2.51
CA ALA A 60 14.75 -5.21 -1.39
C ALA A 60 16.07 -5.93 -1.67
N THR A 61 16.97 -5.94 -0.70
CA THR A 61 18.15 -6.82 -0.68
C THR A 61 17.83 -7.99 0.26
N ILE A 62 18.04 -9.20 -0.23
CA ILE A 62 17.62 -10.44 0.42
C ILE A 62 18.84 -11.28 0.71
N ASP A 63 19.01 -11.67 1.96
CA ASP A 63 19.90 -12.76 2.34
C ASP A 63 19.19 -14.10 2.08
N ALA A 64 19.70 -14.85 1.13
CA ALA A 64 19.22 -16.18 0.76
C ALA A 64 20.27 -17.26 1.05
N SER A 65 21.17 -17.01 2.01
CA SER A 65 22.15 -18.02 2.45
C SER A 65 21.47 -19.27 3.02
N ASP A 66 20.32 -19.10 3.67
CA ASP A 66 19.35 -20.16 3.95
C ASP A 66 18.12 -19.99 3.06
N LEU A 67 17.98 -20.85 2.06
CA LEU A 67 16.87 -20.79 1.12
C LEU A 67 15.52 -21.13 1.77
N ASP A 68 15.50 -21.79 2.91
CA ASP A 68 14.27 -22.13 3.62
C ASP A 68 13.78 -21.01 4.54
N ALA A 69 14.68 -20.08 4.90
CA ALA A 69 14.40 -18.91 5.73
C ALA A 69 15.07 -17.65 5.14
N PRO A 70 14.74 -17.24 3.90
CA PRO A 70 15.31 -16.02 3.33
C PRO A 70 14.78 -14.79 4.06
N GLU A 71 15.63 -13.76 4.20
CA GLU A 71 15.29 -12.55 4.94
C GLU A 71 15.63 -11.28 4.16
N ILE A 72 14.77 -10.25 4.27
CA ILE A 72 15.08 -8.91 3.75
C ILE A 72 16.05 -8.25 4.74
N VAL A 73 17.30 -8.08 4.32
CA VAL A 73 18.34 -7.45 5.14
C VAL A 73 18.45 -5.95 4.92
N HIS A 74 17.96 -5.46 3.78
CA HIS A 74 17.90 -4.04 3.47
C HIS A 74 16.77 -3.74 2.51
N SER A 75 16.11 -2.60 2.71
CA SER A 75 15.06 -2.11 1.83
C SER A 75 15.28 -0.63 1.52
N LEU A 76 15.29 -0.30 0.24
CA LEU A 76 15.31 1.07 -0.26
C LEU A 76 13.94 1.41 -0.84
N PRO A 77 13.19 2.35 -0.26
CA PRO A 77 11.94 2.79 -0.85
C PRO A 77 12.21 3.49 -2.19
N LEU A 78 11.46 3.12 -3.23
CA LEU A 78 11.57 3.69 -4.58
C LEU A 78 10.43 4.66 -4.85
N ALA A 79 9.24 4.35 -4.35
CA ALA A 79 8.05 5.15 -4.48
C ALA A 79 7.13 4.95 -3.28
N GLU A 80 6.25 5.89 -3.05
CA GLU A 80 5.12 5.77 -2.14
C GLU A 80 3.88 5.38 -2.93
N TYR A 81 2.98 4.62 -2.32
CA TYR A 81 1.72 4.30 -2.95
C TYR A 81 0.76 5.47 -2.80
N VAL A 82 0.54 6.20 -3.89
CA VAL A 82 -0.47 7.27 -3.99
C VAL A 82 -1.81 6.62 -4.30
N ALA A 83 -2.70 6.61 -3.32
CA ALA A 83 -4.02 6.01 -3.43
C ALA A 83 -5.00 6.89 -4.20
N ASP A 84 -4.84 8.20 -4.12
CA ASP A 84 -5.66 9.18 -4.82
C ASP A 84 -4.93 10.52 -5.00
N TYR A 85 -5.40 11.33 -5.95
CA TYR A 85 -4.76 12.56 -6.37
C TYR A 85 -5.79 13.61 -6.72
N HIS A 86 -5.59 14.84 -6.22
CA HIS A 86 -6.45 15.99 -6.52
C HIS A 86 -5.63 17.18 -6.98
N GLU A 87 -6.04 17.77 -8.09
CA GLU A 87 -5.49 19.07 -8.49
C GLU A 87 -5.99 20.16 -7.56
N PHE A 88 -5.08 20.97 -7.05
CA PHE A 88 -5.36 22.03 -6.13
C PHE A 88 -4.69 23.33 -6.56
N SER A 89 -5.47 24.42 -6.71
CA SER A 89 -4.95 25.76 -6.98
C SER A 89 -4.01 25.88 -8.19
N GLY A 90 -4.23 25.11 -9.26
CA GLY A 90 -3.58 25.28 -10.58
C GLY A 90 -2.10 24.94 -10.69
N TYR A 91 -1.37 24.80 -9.59
CA TYR A 91 0.08 24.46 -9.56
C TYR A 91 0.42 23.40 -8.53
N LEU A 92 -0.55 23.00 -7.73
CA LEU A 92 -0.37 22.15 -6.58
C LEU A 92 -1.22 20.91 -6.72
N ALA A 93 -0.73 19.83 -6.18
CA ALA A 93 -1.41 18.56 -6.03
C ALA A 93 -1.61 18.24 -4.55
N LEU A 94 -2.72 17.61 -4.24
CA LEU A 94 -2.94 16.92 -2.98
C LEU A 94 -2.92 15.43 -3.27
N GLU A 95 -2.00 14.73 -2.64
CA GLU A 95 -1.79 13.29 -2.79
C GLU A 95 -2.24 12.59 -1.52
N VAL A 96 -3.07 11.55 -1.64
CA VAL A 96 -3.40 10.66 -0.54
C VAL A 96 -2.47 9.45 -0.63
N VAL A 97 -1.52 9.37 0.28
CA VAL A 97 -0.54 8.29 0.37
C VAL A 97 -0.95 7.32 1.46
N THR A 98 -0.92 6.03 1.18
CA THR A 98 -1.26 5.01 2.17
C THR A 98 -0.11 4.05 2.42
N GLU A 99 0.10 3.73 3.69
CA GLU A 99 1.06 2.74 4.15
C GLU A 99 0.30 1.53 4.70
N ARG A 100 0.19 0.48 3.92
CA ARG A 100 -0.56 -0.73 4.27
C ARG A 100 -0.09 -1.37 5.58
N ASP A 101 1.24 -1.42 5.78
CA ASP A 101 1.83 -2.12 6.93
C ASP A 101 1.57 -1.42 8.25
N THR A 102 1.39 -0.11 8.23
CA THR A 102 1.21 0.70 9.44
C THR A 102 -0.25 1.09 9.67
N GLY A 103 -1.13 0.87 8.68
CA GLY A 103 -2.49 1.39 8.70
C GLY A 103 -2.50 2.91 8.84
N THR A 104 -1.59 3.58 8.15
CA THR A 104 -1.45 5.03 8.17
C THR A 104 -1.73 5.59 6.78
N ALA A 105 -2.53 6.64 6.71
CA ALA A 105 -2.67 7.48 5.53
C ALA A 105 -2.06 8.85 5.80
N ARG A 106 -1.55 9.46 4.74
CA ARG A 106 -1.04 10.84 4.74
C ARG A 106 -1.68 11.62 3.60
N VAL A 107 -2.01 12.85 3.86
CA VAL A 107 -2.30 13.82 2.82
C VAL A 107 -1.06 14.69 2.66
N CYS A 108 -0.53 14.73 1.46
CA CYS A 108 0.65 15.49 1.12
C CYS A 108 0.29 16.56 0.10
N SER A 109 0.76 17.78 0.30
CA SER A 109 0.73 18.81 -0.72
C SER A 109 2.06 18.84 -1.46
N ALA A 110 2.01 18.93 -2.78
CA ALA A 110 3.20 18.96 -3.61
C ALA A 110 3.02 19.89 -4.81
N THR A 111 4.13 20.44 -5.31
CA THR A 111 4.15 21.11 -6.61
C THR A 111 4.09 20.08 -7.74
N TYR A 112 3.67 20.46 -8.94
CA TYR A 112 3.73 19.58 -10.12
C TYR A 112 5.16 19.13 -10.46
N GLY A 113 6.17 19.80 -9.96
CA GLY A 113 7.56 19.37 -10.05
C GLY A 113 7.97 18.29 -9.04
N GLY A 114 7.02 17.81 -8.22
CA GLY A 114 7.25 16.75 -7.23
C GLY A 114 7.88 17.23 -5.92
N THR A 115 7.97 18.55 -5.71
CA THR A 115 8.46 19.07 -4.42
C THR A 115 7.33 19.03 -3.40
N ARG A 116 7.46 18.19 -2.37
CA ARG A 116 6.53 18.16 -1.24
C ARG A 116 6.66 19.45 -0.42
N LEU A 117 5.53 20.08 -0.09
CA LEU A 117 5.46 21.30 0.69
C LEU A 117 5.13 21.00 2.15
N ASP A 118 4.15 20.14 2.39
CA ASP A 118 3.72 19.74 3.73
C ASP A 118 3.01 18.39 3.70
N GLU A 119 2.81 17.78 4.87
CA GLU A 119 2.05 16.55 5.02
C GLU A 119 1.32 16.48 6.37
N VAL A 120 0.17 15.83 6.38
CA VAL A 120 -0.56 15.47 7.60
C VAL A 120 -0.89 13.99 7.60
N ALA A 121 -0.54 13.30 8.68
CA ALA A 121 -0.72 11.86 8.83
C ALA A 121 -1.86 11.54 9.81
N PHE A 122 -2.57 10.45 9.54
CA PHE A 122 -3.63 9.92 10.41
C PHE A 122 -3.76 8.41 10.25
N LYS A 123 -4.36 7.75 11.22
CA LYS A 123 -4.63 6.31 11.14
C LYS A 123 -5.80 6.03 10.22
N LEU A 124 -5.58 5.15 9.22
CA LEU A 124 -6.58 4.66 8.29
C LEU A 124 -6.09 3.34 7.71
N GLU A 125 -6.67 2.22 8.10
CA GLU A 125 -6.20 0.89 7.67
C GLU A 125 -6.49 0.59 6.20
N HIS A 126 -7.65 1.04 5.71
CA HIS A 126 -8.02 0.90 4.32
C HIS A 126 -8.58 2.20 3.77
N PHE A 127 -7.93 2.73 2.76
CA PHE A 127 -8.44 3.85 1.98
C PHE A 127 -9.58 3.36 1.06
N GLU A 128 -10.67 4.11 1.00
CA GLU A 128 -11.80 3.83 0.12
C GLU A 128 -12.00 4.92 -0.94
N ALA A 129 -11.98 6.18 -0.52
CA ALA A 129 -12.16 7.31 -1.42
C ALA A 129 -11.64 8.61 -0.81
N SER A 130 -11.34 9.58 -1.67
CA SER A 130 -11.18 10.96 -1.26
C SER A 130 -11.87 11.91 -2.23
N PHE A 131 -12.20 13.09 -1.76
CA PHE A 131 -12.76 14.16 -2.60
C PHE A 131 -12.42 15.53 -2.04
N LEU A 132 -12.09 16.42 -2.95
CA LEU A 132 -11.75 17.80 -2.64
C LEU A 132 -12.98 18.70 -2.79
N ARG A 133 -13.30 19.49 -1.76
CA ARG A 133 -14.37 20.49 -1.79
C ARG A 133 -13.85 21.83 -1.30
N GLY A 134 -13.61 22.75 -2.24
CA GLY A 134 -12.96 24.02 -1.94
C GLY A 134 -11.56 23.80 -1.38
N GLU A 135 -11.32 24.21 -0.16
CA GLU A 135 -10.04 24.08 0.54
C GLU A 135 -10.02 22.94 1.55
N THR A 136 -11.00 22.04 1.48
CA THR A 136 -11.07 20.88 2.38
C THR A 136 -10.99 19.59 1.58
N LEU A 137 -10.00 18.77 1.87
CA LEU A 137 -9.92 17.40 1.38
C LEU A 137 -10.59 16.47 2.40
N VAL A 138 -11.53 15.68 1.91
CA VAL A 138 -12.21 14.65 2.70
C VAL A 138 -11.65 13.30 2.30
N VAL A 139 -11.18 12.55 3.26
CA VAL A 139 -10.64 11.19 3.07
C VAL A 139 -11.50 10.21 3.85
N ALA A 140 -12.00 9.19 3.18
CA ALA A 140 -12.83 8.15 3.77
C ALA A 140 -12.14 6.79 3.69
N GLY A 141 -12.29 6.00 4.73
CA GLY A 141 -11.75 4.65 4.77
C GLY A 141 -12.13 3.91 6.03
N ARG A 142 -11.62 2.70 6.20
CA ARG A 142 -11.90 1.87 7.38
C ARG A 142 -10.83 2.07 8.44
N SER A 143 -11.28 2.20 9.68
CA SER A 143 -10.40 2.32 10.84
C SER A 143 -9.94 0.97 11.40
N ARG A 144 -10.58 -0.14 10.99
CA ARG A 144 -10.27 -1.51 11.40
C ARG A 144 -10.59 -2.52 10.31
N ALA A 145 -9.83 -3.60 10.28
CA ALA A 145 -10.02 -4.71 9.35
C ALA A 145 -11.36 -5.46 9.52
N ASP A 146 -12.04 -5.30 10.66
CA ASP A 146 -13.34 -5.94 10.96
C ASP A 146 -14.54 -5.32 10.23
N GLY A 147 -14.30 -4.29 9.42
CA GLY A 147 -15.26 -3.76 8.43
C GLY A 147 -16.47 -3.02 9.00
N GLY A 148 -16.57 -2.83 10.32
CA GLY A 148 -17.76 -2.25 10.96
C GLY A 148 -17.76 -0.73 11.10
N ARG A 149 -16.61 -0.07 10.90
CA ARG A 149 -16.47 1.36 11.12
C ARG A 149 -15.72 2.05 10.00
N TYR A 150 -16.28 3.16 9.57
CA TYR A 150 -15.63 4.07 8.63
C TYR A 150 -15.15 5.32 9.35
N ASP A 151 -13.98 5.76 9.00
CA ASP A 151 -13.46 7.06 9.35
C ASP A 151 -13.63 8.00 8.17
N VAL A 152 -14.12 9.18 8.45
CA VAL A 152 -14.14 10.30 7.53
C VAL A 152 -13.25 11.40 8.13
N VAL A 153 -12.15 11.66 7.47
CA VAL A 153 -11.12 12.61 7.89
C VAL A 153 -11.21 13.85 7.03
N PHE A 154 -11.24 15.02 7.66
CA PHE A 154 -11.26 16.31 7.00
C PHE A 154 -9.91 16.99 7.18
N VAL A 155 -9.26 17.30 6.07
CA VAL A 155 -7.98 18.01 6.04
C VAL A 155 -8.20 19.42 5.49
N ASP A 156 -7.81 20.40 6.26
CA ASP A 156 -7.76 21.80 5.83
C ASP A 156 -6.53 22.01 4.94
N CYS A 157 -6.76 22.40 3.70
CA CYS A 157 -5.77 22.64 2.67
C CYS A 157 -5.69 24.13 2.26
N ALA A 158 -6.32 25.04 3.00
CA ALA A 158 -6.32 26.48 2.69
C ALA A 158 -4.90 27.04 2.56
N GLN A 159 -3.96 26.47 3.32
CA GLN A 159 -2.53 26.77 3.22
C GLN A 159 -1.78 25.50 2.84
N PRO A 160 -1.35 25.36 1.58
CA PRO A 160 -0.70 24.12 1.10
C PRO A 160 0.62 23.78 1.78
N ASP A 161 1.29 24.74 2.36
CA ASP A 161 2.51 24.62 3.16
C ASP A 161 2.25 24.49 4.67
N ALA A 162 0.99 24.35 5.07
CA ALA A 162 0.55 24.18 6.45
C ALA A 162 -0.78 23.40 6.52
N LEU A 163 -0.77 22.15 6.04
CA LEU A 163 -1.92 21.26 6.10
C LEU A 163 -2.31 20.95 7.54
N ALA A 164 -3.60 20.89 7.83
CA ALA A 164 -4.07 20.59 9.17
C ALA A 164 -5.22 19.58 9.19
N LEU A 165 -5.22 18.69 10.17
CA LEU A 165 -6.37 17.86 10.46
C LEU A 165 -7.48 18.72 11.06
N ALA A 166 -8.54 18.99 10.29
CA ALA A 166 -9.65 19.83 10.71
C ALA A 166 -10.65 19.06 11.57
N ALA A 167 -10.97 17.83 11.18
CA ALA A 167 -11.90 16.97 11.92
C ALA A 167 -11.71 15.50 11.56
N ARG A 168 -12.20 14.63 12.43
CA ARG A 168 -12.36 13.18 12.17
C ARG A 168 -13.72 12.74 12.71
N VAL A 169 -14.47 12.00 11.92
CA VAL A 169 -15.78 11.47 12.28
C VAL A 169 -15.76 9.96 12.06
N GLU A 170 -16.06 9.21 13.10
CA GLU A 170 -16.31 7.78 12.97
C GLU A 170 -17.78 7.56 12.61
N VAL A 171 -18.02 6.73 11.61
CA VAL A 171 -19.36 6.36 11.15
C VAL A 171 -19.52 4.86 11.31
N ASP A 172 -20.40 4.45 12.21
CA ASP A 172 -20.81 3.06 12.31
C ASP A 172 -21.70 2.73 11.11
N VAL A 173 -21.20 1.90 10.23
CA VAL A 173 -22.00 1.34 9.14
C VAL A 173 -22.56 0.02 9.66
N ALA A 174 -23.89 -0.06 9.75
CA ALA A 174 -24.53 -1.35 10.07
C ALA A 174 -23.97 -2.41 9.10
N PRO A 175 -23.59 -3.60 9.61
CA PRO A 175 -23.12 -4.65 8.73
C PRO A 175 -24.18 -4.84 7.64
N TRP A 176 -23.74 -4.74 6.40
CA TRP A 176 -24.59 -4.98 5.25
C TRP A 176 -25.13 -6.40 5.40
N SER A 177 -26.36 -6.54 5.83
CA SER A 177 -27.06 -7.82 5.82
C SER A 177 -27.14 -8.23 4.37
N GLY A 178 -26.32 -9.20 3.98
CA GLY A 178 -26.08 -9.62 2.59
C GLY A 178 -27.27 -10.26 1.87
N ASP A 179 -28.46 -9.73 2.00
CA ASP A 179 -29.70 -10.19 1.35
C ASP A 179 -30.00 -9.47 0.02
N TRP A 180 -28.96 -8.95 -0.67
CA TRP A 180 -29.14 -8.36 -2.00
C TRP A 180 -28.98 -9.35 -3.15
N TRP A 181 -28.90 -10.63 -2.88
CA TRP A 181 -29.17 -11.65 -3.89
C TRP A 181 -30.68 -11.97 -3.89
N GLY A 182 -31.48 -10.96 -4.18
CA GLY A 182 -32.84 -11.21 -4.63
C GLY A 182 -32.79 -12.08 -5.89
N PRO A 183 -33.68 -13.05 -6.03
CA PRO A 183 -33.68 -13.94 -7.19
C PRO A 183 -33.89 -13.11 -8.45
N TRP A 184 -32.93 -13.23 -9.38
CA TRP A 184 -33.18 -12.92 -10.78
C TRP A 184 -34.05 -14.08 -11.29
N ASP A 185 -35.33 -14.06 -10.95
CA ASP A 185 -36.34 -14.93 -11.55
C ASP A 185 -36.95 -14.17 -12.72
N ASP A 186 -36.81 -14.80 -13.88
CA ASP A 186 -37.44 -14.60 -15.23
C ASP A 186 -36.84 -13.55 -16.14
#